data_014427cb7c0909b10245f296399d8a0a
#
_entry.id   014427cb7c0909b10245f296399d8a0a
#
_cell.length_a   1.000
_cell.length_b   1.000
_cell.length_c   1.000
_cell.angle_alpha   90.00
_cell.angle_beta   90.00
_cell.angle_gamma   90.00
#
_symmetry.space_group_name_H-M   'P 1'
#
loop_
_entity.id
_entity.type
_entity.pdbx_description
1 polymer ?
#
loop_
_entity_poly.entity_id
_entity_poly.type
_entity_poly.pdbx_seq_one_letter_code
_entity_poly.pdbx_strand_id
1 'polypeptide(L)'
;DYVDQHYMIPEYLRTLFYQTKEIFPNFALNLGMGQNIYNFSYYGLYSPIILISYLLPFIKMVNYIQISSIILIILDIILFYRWISNHYQNKGIRFLTTFLLLCSAPLILHSHRHIMFINYMPFLILGLIAIDNYFEKDQKTLLMISVTCIILTSYFFSIPAIITLVLYAIFIYLKNNKFNIKNFLMTFLKLSIYFIIPVMISAILLLPTLSAIINNRLDNNTTTSLLQLIMPNFSFEFLLYNCYALGLTGVFIVALANSLLTKEKQYKFLGITYLLITFFPLIIYTLNGGMYINAKVLIPTIPLAIILLAKLFEDILEKRIKLIPLLVTTIILSILGIINFNFDFFFILDISFLLLCLILTIKTNTKIVFFMIMLMALINLIGVNVLDKLATTDQIKTQYDKNINQLIPENKDLEKTHIQITDNINDTNNIRNINEMKTTMYSSLTNKYYNNFYWNEINNDNPYRNGTIISGTDNILYNIYTNTKNYITKENPPIGYQLVKKLGDYKLYQNNDTFKTIYASKKLMSKKEYDNLKQPYKTEALLNYTIVNNDNIKSNYQTKIKEITYDENKIPIKKTNNKYEFTLDKEKTINIPLENNYDNKIILINFNMEYSEKCSVGDTYIEINGIK
;
A
#
# COMPACT_ATOMS: atom_id res chain seq x y z
N ASP A 1 5.22 -7.62 0.74
CA ASP A 1 4.97 -6.36 -0.01
C ASP A 1 6.11 -6.01 -0.97
N TYR A 2 7.40 -6.03 -0.51
CA TYR A 2 8.54 -5.74 -1.39
C TYR A 2 8.62 -6.72 -2.57
N VAL A 3 8.53 -8.02 -2.24
CA VAL A 3 8.66 -9.12 -3.19
C VAL A 3 7.44 -9.24 -4.11
N ASP A 4 6.26 -8.91 -3.62
CA ASP A 4 5.00 -9.14 -4.36
C ASP A 4 4.58 -7.96 -5.24
N GLN A 5 5.08 -6.75 -4.94
CA GLN A 5 4.56 -5.52 -5.52
C GLN A 5 5.66 -4.56 -5.95
N HIS A 6 6.52 -4.13 -4.99
CA HIS A 6 7.34 -2.94 -5.15
C HIS A 6 8.48 -3.04 -6.19
N TYR A 7 8.91 -4.24 -6.55
CA TYR A 7 9.80 -4.40 -7.70
C TYR A 7 9.18 -5.17 -8.86
N MET A 8 8.20 -6.05 -8.60
CA MET A 8 7.59 -6.86 -9.67
C MET A 8 6.76 -6.04 -10.63
N ILE A 9 5.94 -5.12 -10.12
CA ILE A 9 5.15 -4.24 -10.98
C ILE A 9 6.04 -3.30 -11.79
N PRO A 10 7.06 -2.61 -11.24
CA PRO A 10 8.05 -1.90 -12.04
C PRO A 10 8.80 -2.76 -13.06
N GLU A 11 9.17 -4.01 -12.72
CA GLU A 11 9.78 -4.96 -13.67
C GLU A 11 8.84 -5.27 -14.82
N TYR A 12 7.56 -5.51 -14.52
CA TYR A 12 6.54 -5.72 -15.54
C TYR A 12 6.37 -4.50 -16.45
N LEU A 13 6.27 -3.28 -15.89
CA LEU A 13 6.17 -2.04 -16.69
C LEU A 13 7.36 -1.88 -17.63
N ARG A 14 8.58 -2.15 -17.14
CA ARG A 14 9.80 -2.12 -17.96
C ARG A 14 9.78 -3.19 -19.06
N THR A 15 9.37 -4.41 -18.73
CA THR A 15 9.22 -5.52 -19.68
C THR A 15 8.22 -5.17 -20.76
N LEU A 16 7.07 -4.63 -20.37
CA LEU A 16 6.03 -4.17 -21.30
C LEU A 16 6.58 -3.12 -22.28
N PHE A 17 7.30 -2.11 -21.75
CA PHE A 17 7.95 -1.10 -22.59
C PHE A 17 8.90 -1.72 -23.65
N TYR A 18 9.76 -2.65 -23.26
CA TYR A 18 10.69 -3.28 -24.22
C TYR A 18 9.99 -4.10 -25.29
N GLN A 19 8.86 -4.69 -24.97
CA GLN A 19 8.11 -5.55 -25.88
C GLN A 19 7.18 -4.79 -26.80
N THR A 20 6.49 -3.77 -26.29
CA THR A 20 5.52 -2.99 -27.07
C THR A 20 6.12 -1.74 -27.68
N LYS A 21 7.26 -1.25 -27.15
CA LYS A 21 7.87 0.08 -27.46
C LYS A 21 6.98 1.26 -27.07
N GLU A 22 5.94 1.03 -26.28
CA GLU A 22 5.04 2.07 -25.80
C GLU A 22 5.53 2.60 -24.45
N ILE A 23 5.80 3.91 -24.38
CA ILE A 23 6.12 4.60 -23.11
C ILE A 23 4.84 4.81 -22.29
N PHE A 24 3.69 4.95 -22.96
CA PHE A 24 2.38 5.21 -22.38
C PHE A 24 1.39 4.07 -22.70
N PRO A 25 1.62 2.87 -22.14
CA PRO A 25 0.70 1.77 -22.36
C PRO A 25 -0.66 2.06 -21.71
N ASN A 26 -1.73 1.58 -22.33
CA ASN A 26 -3.09 1.75 -21.81
C ASN A 26 -3.58 0.53 -21.04
N PHE A 27 -3.01 -0.65 -21.31
CA PHE A 27 -3.55 -1.90 -20.84
C PHE A 27 -2.46 -2.90 -20.45
N ALA A 28 -2.66 -3.56 -19.31
CA ALA A 28 -1.80 -4.61 -18.79
C ALA A 28 -2.46 -5.97 -19.04
N LEU A 29 -2.18 -6.59 -20.20
CA LEU A 29 -2.79 -7.86 -20.62
C LEU A 29 -2.37 -9.03 -19.72
N ASN A 30 -1.18 -8.97 -19.15
CA ASN A 30 -0.52 -10.10 -18.48
C ASN A 30 -1.00 -10.32 -17.05
N LEU A 31 -1.70 -9.38 -16.43
CA LEU A 31 -2.13 -9.42 -15.04
C LEU A 31 -3.64 -9.38 -14.92
N GLY A 32 -4.22 -10.23 -14.03
CA GLY A 32 -5.62 -10.19 -13.66
C GLY A 32 -6.58 -10.26 -14.85
N MET A 33 -6.33 -11.16 -15.80
CA MET A 33 -7.09 -11.29 -17.06
C MET A 33 -7.10 -10.00 -17.92
N GLY A 34 -6.15 -9.13 -17.72
CA GLY A 34 -6.08 -7.83 -18.38
C GLY A 34 -6.68 -6.69 -17.54
N GLN A 35 -5.87 -5.71 -17.26
CA GLN A 35 -6.20 -4.59 -16.40
C GLN A 35 -5.89 -3.27 -17.08
N ASN A 36 -6.62 -2.21 -16.71
CA ASN A 36 -6.19 -0.86 -17.01
C ASN A 36 -4.82 -0.61 -16.37
N ILE A 37 -3.83 -0.12 -17.14
CA ILE A 37 -2.48 0.10 -16.64
C ILE A 37 -2.45 1.07 -15.46
N TYR A 38 -3.37 2.01 -15.40
CA TYR A 38 -3.46 3.01 -14.32
C TYR A 38 -3.94 2.42 -12.98
N ASN A 39 -4.40 1.17 -12.95
CA ASN A 39 -4.57 0.43 -11.70
C ASN A 39 -3.23 0.21 -10.98
N PHE A 40 -2.11 0.32 -11.70
CA PHE A 40 -0.75 0.17 -11.19
C PHE A 40 0.00 1.50 -11.01
N SER A 41 -0.67 2.65 -11.14
CA SER A 41 -0.06 3.98 -11.02
C SER A 41 0.70 4.19 -9.71
N TYR A 42 0.24 3.57 -8.64
CA TYR A 42 0.87 3.65 -7.32
C TYR A 42 2.31 3.09 -7.30
N TYR A 43 2.64 2.17 -8.21
CA TYR A 43 3.92 1.45 -8.24
C TYR A 43 4.93 2.06 -9.20
N GLY A 44 4.82 3.34 -9.51
CA GLY A 44 5.85 4.08 -10.23
C GLY A 44 5.63 4.20 -11.74
N LEU A 45 4.40 3.99 -12.22
CA LEU A 45 4.05 4.34 -13.60
C LEU A 45 4.38 5.82 -13.83
N TYR A 46 5.24 6.09 -14.82
CA TYR A 46 5.81 7.41 -15.17
C TYR A 46 6.74 8.05 -14.11
N SER A 47 7.08 7.34 -13.04
CA SER A 47 8.07 7.82 -12.08
C SER A 47 9.41 8.06 -12.77
N PRO A 48 10.02 9.26 -12.64
CA PRO A 48 11.35 9.53 -13.21
C PRO A 48 12.40 8.49 -12.77
N ILE A 49 12.30 8.02 -11.52
CA ILE A 49 13.21 7.01 -10.96
C ILE A 49 13.05 5.67 -11.70
N ILE A 50 11.82 5.24 -11.96
CA ILE A 50 11.56 3.97 -12.68
C ILE A 50 11.89 4.12 -14.17
N LEU A 51 11.58 5.26 -14.79
CA LEU A 51 11.91 5.51 -16.20
C LEU A 51 13.42 5.48 -16.47
N ILE A 52 14.26 5.95 -15.53
CA ILE A 52 15.72 5.81 -15.63
C ILE A 52 16.14 4.33 -15.75
N SER A 53 15.43 3.41 -15.07
CA SER A 53 15.73 1.97 -15.18
C SER A 53 15.57 1.42 -16.59
N TYR A 54 14.78 2.07 -17.45
CA TYR A 54 14.59 1.66 -18.85
C TYR A 54 15.84 1.87 -19.69
N LEU A 55 16.77 2.73 -19.25
CA LEU A 55 18.09 2.90 -19.85
C LEU A 55 19.10 1.85 -19.38
N LEU A 56 18.74 1.04 -18.37
CA LEU A 56 19.62 0.08 -17.70
C LEU A 56 19.03 -1.35 -17.71
N PRO A 57 18.72 -1.92 -18.90
CA PRO A 57 18.03 -3.21 -19.02
C PRO A 57 18.81 -4.39 -18.45
N PHE A 58 20.14 -4.26 -18.35
CA PHE A 58 21.05 -5.28 -17.84
C PHE A 58 21.02 -5.39 -16.30
N ILE A 59 20.43 -4.41 -15.60
CA ILE A 59 20.25 -4.47 -14.13
C ILE A 59 18.85 -5.02 -13.83
N LYS A 60 18.78 -6.13 -13.07
CA LYS A 60 17.50 -6.66 -12.59
C LYS A 60 16.78 -5.60 -11.74
N MET A 61 15.46 -5.48 -11.87
CA MET A 61 14.69 -4.44 -11.18
C MET A 61 14.84 -4.52 -9.66
N VAL A 62 14.91 -5.73 -9.09
CA VAL A 62 15.15 -5.92 -7.65
C VAL A 62 16.42 -5.24 -7.19
N ASN A 63 17.52 -5.38 -7.94
CA ASN A 63 18.81 -4.74 -7.62
C ASN A 63 18.75 -3.23 -7.91
N TYR A 64 18.10 -2.84 -9.01
CA TYR A 64 17.93 -1.43 -9.36
C TYR A 64 17.20 -0.65 -8.26
N ILE A 65 16.10 -1.19 -7.74
CA ILE A 65 15.32 -0.54 -6.69
C ILE A 65 16.13 -0.45 -5.40
N GLN A 66 16.91 -1.47 -5.03
CA GLN A 66 17.77 -1.42 -3.85
C GLN A 66 18.86 -0.35 -3.98
N ILE A 67 19.55 -0.32 -5.13
CA ILE A 67 20.60 0.69 -5.40
C ILE A 67 20.00 2.09 -5.43
N SER A 68 18.89 2.29 -6.13
CA SER A 68 18.23 3.58 -6.21
C SER A 68 17.72 4.05 -4.84
N SER A 69 17.21 3.14 -4.00
CA SER A 69 16.81 3.48 -2.64
C SER A 69 17.98 4.02 -1.79
N ILE A 70 19.15 3.39 -1.86
CA ILE A 70 20.35 3.87 -1.16
C ILE A 70 20.77 5.25 -1.69
N ILE A 71 20.77 5.43 -3.01
CA ILE A 71 21.10 6.72 -3.64
C ILE A 71 20.12 7.81 -3.20
N LEU A 72 18.82 7.52 -3.15
CA LEU A 72 17.80 8.48 -2.74
C LEU A 72 17.97 8.90 -1.28
N ILE A 73 18.28 7.98 -0.36
CA ILE A 73 18.57 8.31 1.06
C ILE A 73 19.80 9.21 1.15
N ILE A 74 20.87 8.92 0.40
CA ILE A 74 22.07 9.78 0.38
C ILE A 74 21.71 11.18 -0.13
N LEU A 75 20.88 11.27 -1.17
CA LEU A 75 20.38 12.55 -1.68
C LEU A 75 19.52 13.28 -0.64
N ASP A 76 18.66 12.59 0.08
CA ASP A 76 17.87 13.18 1.16
C ASP A 76 18.75 13.81 2.24
N ILE A 77 19.79 13.10 2.66
CA ILE A 77 20.77 13.61 3.66
C ILE A 77 21.46 14.87 3.13
N ILE A 78 21.99 14.83 1.90
CA ILE A 78 22.74 15.94 1.31
C ILE A 78 21.84 17.16 1.12
N LEU A 79 20.66 16.97 0.53
CA LEU A 79 19.72 18.03 0.24
C LEU A 79 19.15 18.63 1.53
N PHE A 80 18.81 17.79 2.51
CA PHE A 80 18.30 18.26 3.79
C PHE A 80 19.35 19.01 4.58
N TYR A 81 20.60 18.50 4.65
CA TYR A 81 21.69 19.21 5.31
C TYR A 81 21.94 20.58 4.65
N ARG A 82 21.88 20.65 3.33
CA ARG A 82 22.00 21.92 2.59
C ARG A 82 20.85 22.86 2.92
N TRP A 83 19.62 22.36 2.88
CA TRP A 83 18.43 23.17 3.17
C TRP A 83 18.44 23.72 4.60
N ILE A 84 18.69 22.87 5.60
CA ILE A 84 18.72 23.31 7.00
C ILE A 84 19.89 24.27 7.29
N SER A 85 20.96 24.21 6.47
CA SER A 85 22.11 25.12 6.58
C SER A 85 21.76 26.56 6.19
N ASN A 86 20.73 26.79 5.42
CA ASN A 86 20.24 28.14 5.10
C ASN A 86 19.55 28.81 6.30
N HIS A 87 19.07 28.02 7.26
CA HIS A 87 18.28 28.50 8.38
C HIS A 87 19.04 28.51 9.70
N TYR A 88 20.00 27.62 9.89
CA TYR A 88 20.73 27.44 11.14
C TYR A 88 22.23 27.45 10.90
N GLN A 89 22.97 28.35 11.61
CA GLN A 89 24.42 28.46 11.45
C GLN A 89 25.19 27.40 12.26
N ASN A 90 24.62 26.91 13.36
CA ASN A 90 25.29 25.95 14.23
C ASN A 90 25.41 24.57 13.56
N LYS A 91 26.65 24.09 13.38
CA LYS A 91 26.95 22.79 12.76
C LYS A 91 26.35 21.60 13.53
N GLY A 92 26.28 21.69 14.85
CA GLY A 92 25.72 20.65 15.71
C GLY A 92 24.22 20.50 15.48
N ILE A 93 23.47 21.61 15.35
CA ILE A 93 22.05 21.59 15.03
C ILE A 93 21.82 20.97 13.64
N ARG A 94 22.58 21.40 12.63
CA ARG A 94 22.47 20.85 11.27
C ARG A 94 22.69 19.35 11.24
N PHE A 95 23.74 18.88 11.90
CA PHE A 95 24.08 17.47 11.99
C PHE A 95 22.99 16.68 12.72
N LEU A 96 22.59 17.12 13.91
CA LEU A 96 21.60 16.43 14.73
C LEU A 96 20.24 16.33 14.02
N THR A 97 19.78 17.42 13.41
CA THR A 97 18.49 17.43 12.69
C THR A 97 18.51 16.55 11.44
N THR A 98 19.60 16.54 10.68
CA THR A 98 19.76 15.64 9.53
C THR A 98 19.82 14.18 9.98
N PHE A 99 20.49 13.90 11.08
CA PHE A 99 20.54 12.58 11.69
C PHE A 99 19.13 12.12 12.16
N LEU A 100 18.33 13.00 12.79
CA LEU A 100 16.97 12.68 13.20
C LEU A 100 16.02 12.47 12.02
N LEU A 101 16.21 13.19 10.91
CA LEU A 101 15.49 12.89 9.66
C LEU A 101 15.77 11.46 9.21
N LEU A 102 17.07 11.11 9.10
CA LEU A 102 17.49 9.78 8.68
C LEU A 102 16.94 8.68 9.60
N CYS A 103 16.94 8.93 10.92
CA CYS A 103 16.48 7.97 11.93
C CYS A 103 14.95 7.98 12.14
N SER A 104 14.18 8.74 11.35
CA SER A 104 12.72 8.63 11.40
C SER A 104 12.26 7.26 10.89
N ALA A 105 11.36 6.62 11.61
CA ALA A 105 10.93 5.26 11.31
C ALA A 105 10.45 5.05 9.86
N PRO A 106 9.69 5.98 9.22
CA PRO A 106 9.29 5.84 7.83
C PRO A 106 10.46 5.79 6.84
N LEU A 107 11.46 6.66 6.98
CA LEU A 107 12.59 6.70 6.05
C LEU A 107 13.38 5.40 6.07
N ILE A 108 13.54 4.81 7.26
CA ILE A 108 14.30 3.57 7.41
C ILE A 108 13.52 2.37 6.91
N LEU A 109 12.32 2.14 7.43
CA LEU A 109 11.53 0.97 7.06
C LEU A 109 11.20 0.96 5.57
N HIS A 110 10.74 2.09 5.04
CA HIS A 110 10.29 2.13 3.66
C HIS A 110 11.42 2.18 2.64
N SER A 111 12.65 2.45 3.05
CA SER A 111 13.82 2.36 2.16
C SER A 111 14.06 0.94 1.63
N HIS A 112 13.65 -0.08 2.38
CA HIS A 112 13.83 -1.47 2.00
C HIS A 112 12.53 -2.28 1.88
N ARG A 113 11.40 -1.69 2.30
CA ARG A 113 10.10 -2.39 2.26
C ARG A 113 9.12 -1.78 1.25
N HIS A 114 8.85 -0.48 1.36
CA HIS A 114 7.85 0.22 0.53
C HIS A 114 8.43 1.49 -0.07
N ILE A 115 9.38 1.37 -0.98
CA ILE A 115 10.10 2.52 -1.54
C ILE A 115 9.15 3.63 -2.06
N MET A 116 7.95 3.27 -2.50
CA MET A 116 6.95 4.24 -3.00
C MET A 116 6.42 5.20 -1.93
N PHE A 117 6.70 4.93 -0.64
CA PHE A 117 6.35 5.82 0.45
C PHE A 117 7.35 6.96 0.65
N ILE A 118 8.58 6.82 0.16
CA ILE A 118 9.68 7.77 0.44
C ILE A 118 10.44 8.25 -0.80
N ASN A 119 10.29 7.59 -1.95
CA ASN A 119 11.09 7.89 -3.15
C ASN A 119 10.86 9.30 -3.74
N TYR A 120 9.79 9.99 -3.34
CA TYR A 120 9.53 11.39 -3.68
C TYR A 120 10.26 12.38 -2.75
N MET A 121 10.82 11.93 -1.61
CA MET A 121 11.40 12.79 -0.58
C MET A 121 12.52 13.72 -1.09
N PRO A 122 13.46 13.29 -1.94
CA PRO A 122 14.46 14.20 -2.49
C PRO A 122 13.83 15.35 -3.29
N PHE A 123 12.78 15.08 -4.05
CA PHE A 123 12.06 16.11 -4.80
C PHE A 123 11.27 17.04 -3.86
N LEU A 124 10.74 16.52 -2.76
CA LEU A 124 10.11 17.33 -1.73
C LEU A 124 11.12 18.29 -1.07
N ILE A 125 12.29 17.80 -0.71
CA ILE A 125 13.34 18.65 -0.11
C ILE A 125 13.85 19.69 -1.11
N LEU A 126 13.98 19.32 -2.39
CA LEU A 126 14.24 20.30 -3.48
C LEU A 126 13.13 21.35 -3.58
N GLY A 127 11.88 20.94 -3.39
CA GLY A 127 10.74 21.85 -3.32
C GLY A 127 10.82 22.84 -2.15
N LEU A 128 11.28 22.38 -0.97
CA LEU A 128 11.53 23.27 0.19
C LEU A 128 12.63 24.30 -0.12
N ILE A 129 13.75 23.86 -0.73
CA ILE A 129 14.82 24.77 -1.21
C ILE A 129 14.26 25.74 -2.27
N ALA A 130 13.37 25.25 -3.15
CA ALA A 130 12.77 26.07 -4.18
C ALA A 130 11.83 27.16 -3.62
N ILE A 131 11.13 26.87 -2.52
CA ILE A 131 10.32 27.88 -1.79
C ILE A 131 11.24 28.97 -1.21
N ASP A 132 12.38 28.61 -0.60
CA ASP A 132 13.36 29.59 -0.14
C ASP A 132 13.82 30.48 -1.32
N ASN A 133 14.22 29.87 -2.43
CA ASN A 133 14.65 30.58 -3.63
C ASN A 133 13.54 31.46 -4.24
N TYR A 134 12.28 31.03 -4.14
CA TYR A 134 11.15 31.85 -4.59
C TYR A 134 11.02 33.14 -3.76
N PHE A 135 11.07 33.03 -2.44
CA PHE A 135 10.94 34.21 -1.56
C PHE A 135 12.18 35.10 -1.53
N GLU A 136 13.38 34.54 -1.73
CA GLU A 136 14.64 35.30 -1.66
C GLU A 136 15.09 35.86 -3.02
N LYS A 137 14.86 35.10 -4.12
CA LYS A 137 15.45 35.35 -5.45
C LYS A 137 14.42 35.40 -6.58
N ASP A 138 13.15 35.25 -6.27
CA ASP A 138 12.04 35.15 -7.25
C ASP A 138 12.24 34.02 -8.30
N GLN A 139 12.95 32.93 -7.93
CA GLN A 139 13.19 31.77 -8.79
C GLN A 139 12.05 30.78 -8.71
N LYS A 140 11.46 30.41 -9.84
CA LYS A 140 10.20 29.64 -9.93
C LYS A 140 10.38 28.25 -10.53
N THR A 141 11.35 28.09 -11.44
CA THR A 141 11.54 26.87 -12.26
C THR A 141 11.79 25.62 -11.40
N LEU A 142 12.65 25.74 -10.36
CA LEU A 142 12.95 24.62 -9.49
C LEU A 142 11.71 24.12 -8.75
N LEU A 143 10.81 25.02 -8.32
CA LEU A 143 9.55 24.66 -7.68
C LEU A 143 8.66 23.86 -8.63
N MET A 144 8.50 24.32 -9.86
CA MET A 144 7.68 23.61 -10.85
C MET A 144 8.24 22.23 -11.17
N ILE A 145 9.56 22.10 -11.35
CA ILE A 145 10.21 20.81 -11.59
C ILE A 145 10.02 19.89 -10.39
N SER A 146 10.25 20.38 -9.16
CA SER A 146 10.12 19.58 -7.95
C SER A 146 8.70 19.05 -7.77
N VAL A 147 7.68 19.90 -7.94
CA VAL A 147 6.27 19.49 -7.80
C VAL A 147 5.89 18.49 -8.90
N THR A 148 6.32 18.69 -10.16
CA THR A 148 6.10 17.73 -11.25
C THR A 148 6.71 16.37 -10.90
N CYS A 149 7.98 16.35 -10.45
CA CYS A 149 8.65 15.11 -10.07
C CYS A 149 7.99 14.42 -8.87
N ILE A 150 7.50 15.17 -7.87
CA ILE A 150 6.73 14.62 -6.75
C ILE A 150 5.49 13.90 -7.28
N ILE A 151 4.69 14.54 -8.13
CA ILE A 151 3.44 13.99 -8.66
C ILE A 151 3.71 12.74 -9.50
N LEU A 152 4.65 12.81 -10.43
CA LEU A 152 5.00 11.67 -11.30
C LEU A 152 5.63 10.50 -10.53
N THR A 153 6.32 10.78 -9.42
CA THR A 153 6.92 9.73 -8.59
C THR A 153 5.87 9.05 -7.72
N SER A 154 4.95 9.81 -7.13
CA SER A 154 3.93 9.25 -6.25
C SER A 154 2.67 10.13 -6.24
N TYR A 155 1.69 9.78 -7.06
CA TYR A 155 0.43 10.53 -7.12
C TYR A 155 -0.28 10.59 -5.75
N PHE A 156 -0.21 9.52 -4.96
CA PHE A 156 -0.88 9.45 -3.66
C PHE A 156 -0.24 10.39 -2.65
N PHE A 157 1.10 10.36 -2.51
CA PHE A 157 1.81 11.23 -1.58
C PHE A 157 2.00 12.66 -2.12
N SER A 158 1.66 12.94 -3.38
CA SER A 158 1.78 14.28 -3.95
C SER A 158 0.87 15.29 -3.25
N ILE A 159 -0.34 14.88 -2.86
CA ILE A 159 -1.29 15.78 -2.16
C ILE A 159 -0.69 16.25 -0.82
N PRO A 160 -0.34 15.37 0.14
CA PRO A 160 0.27 15.83 1.39
C PRO A 160 1.66 16.46 1.20
N ALA A 161 2.43 16.11 0.17
CA ALA A 161 3.70 16.76 -0.14
C ALA A 161 3.51 18.20 -0.63
N ILE A 162 2.54 18.46 -1.52
CA ILE A 162 2.19 19.82 -1.96
C ILE A 162 1.69 20.66 -0.77
N ILE A 163 0.86 20.06 0.10
CA ILE A 163 0.40 20.74 1.32
C ILE A 163 1.59 21.06 2.23
N THR A 164 2.56 20.17 2.36
CA THR A 164 3.82 20.44 3.10
C THR A 164 4.57 21.64 2.53
N LEU A 165 4.68 21.73 1.20
CA LEU A 165 5.31 22.90 0.54
C LEU A 165 4.52 24.19 0.78
N VAL A 166 3.19 24.12 0.75
CA VAL A 166 2.32 25.29 1.06
C VAL A 166 2.48 25.71 2.53
N LEU A 167 2.46 24.76 3.47
CA LEU A 167 2.69 25.05 4.90
C LEU A 167 4.07 25.67 5.12
N TYR A 168 5.08 25.19 4.41
CA TYR A 168 6.41 25.79 4.46
C TYR A 168 6.45 27.20 3.85
N ALA A 169 5.76 27.44 2.75
CA ALA A 169 5.65 28.78 2.17
C ALA A 169 4.97 29.77 3.15
N ILE A 170 3.94 29.32 3.89
CA ILE A 170 3.31 30.11 4.96
C ILE A 170 4.33 30.40 6.08
N PHE A 171 5.10 29.37 6.48
CA PHE A 171 6.16 29.52 7.48
C PHE A 171 7.18 30.61 7.07
N ILE A 172 7.69 30.56 5.85
CA ILE A 172 8.64 31.57 5.32
C ILE A 172 7.99 32.97 5.21
N TYR A 173 6.73 33.03 4.75
CA TYR A 173 6.00 34.30 4.71
C TYR A 173 5.88 34.94 6.10
N LEU A 174 5.51 34.16 7.12
CA LEU A 174 5.36 34.64 8.50
C LEU A 174 6.71 35.03 9.14
N LYS A 175 7.80 34.39 8.72
CA LYS A 175 9.16 34.72 9.15
C LYS A 175 9.61 36.09 8.61
N ASN A 176 9.34 36.36 7.35
CA ASN A 176 9.90 37.50 6.62
C ASN A 176 8.99 38.74 6.63
N ASN A 177 7.70 38.60 6.92
CA ASN A 177 6.72 39.67 6.77
C ASN A 177 5.90 39.90 8.03
N LYS A 178 5.50 41.16 8.25
CA LYS A 178 4.38 41.45 9.14
C LYS A 178 3.10 40.95 8.46
N PHE A 179 2.29 40.19 9.17
CA PHE A 179 1.06 39.62 8.61
C PHE A 179 0.09 40.73 8.15
N ASN A 180 -0.24 40.73 6.86
CA ASN A 180 -1.26 41.55 6.23
C ASN A 180 -2.05 40.64 5.28
N ILE A 181 -3.35 40.53 5.49
CA ILE A 181 -4.22 39.61 4.75
C ILE A 181 -4.22 39.84 3.24
N LYS A 182 -4.20 41.10 2.79
CA LYS A 182 -4.19 41.43 1.35
C LYS A 182 -2.89 40.97 0.70
N ASN A 183 -1.76 41.28 1.32
CA ASN A 183 -0.45 40.88 0.81
C ASN A 183 -0.28 39.35 0.86
N PHE A 184 -0.76 38.70 1.93
CA PHE A 184 -0.78 37.27 2.05
C PHE A 184 -1.55 36.62 0.88
N LEU A 185 -2.81 37.01 0.66
CA LEU A 185 -3.64 36.46 -0.41
C LEU A 185 -3.01 36.69 -1.79
N MET A 186 -2.48 37.90 -2.07
CA MET A 186 -1.80 38.17 -3.32
C MET A 186 -0.56 37.33 -3.56
N THR A 187 0.26 37.12 -2.52
CA THR A 187 1.47 36.28 -2.59
C THR A 187 1.09 34.84 -2.89
N PHE A 188 0.12 34.29 -2.18
CA PHE A 188 -0.31 32.90 -2.37
C PHE A 188 -1.11 32.69 -3.66
N LEU A 189 -1.83 33.67 -4.15
CA LEU A 189 -2.45 33.62 -5.48
C LEU A 189 -1.39 33.56 -6.59
N LYS A 190 -0.30 34.32 -6.49
CA LYS A 190 0.82 34.24 -7.43
C LYS A 190 1.55 32.90 -7.32
N LEU A 191 1.79 32.44 -6.11
CA LEU A 191 2.48 31.17 -5.86
C LEU A 191 1.67 29.98 -6.37
N SER A 192 0.32 30.01 -6.29
CA SER A 192 -0.55 28.91 -6.72
C SER A 192 -0.38 28.56 -8.20
N ILE A 193 -0.03 29.52 -9.06
CA ILE A 193 0.23 29.28 -10.49
C ILE A 193 1.37 28.26 -10.66
N TYR A 194 2.41 28.34 -9.82
CA TYR A 194 3.58 27.47 -9.88
C TYR A 194 3.33 26.08 -9.28
N PHE A 195 2.17 25.86 -8.64
CA PHE A 195 1.66 24.53 -8.28
C PHE A 195 0.68 24.01 -9.34
N ILE A 196 -0.15 24.87 -9.94
CA ILE A 196 -1.14 24.47 -10.94
C ILE A 196 -0.47 23.99 -12.23
N ILE A 197 0.56 24.69 -12.73
CA ILE A 197 1.28 24.28 -13.94
C ILE A 197 1.85 22.85 -13.83
N PRO A 198 2.58 22.45 -12.77
CA PRO A 198 3.00 21.07 -12.55
C PRO A 198 1.85 20.05 -12.52
N VAL A 199 0.72 20.38 -11.90
CA VAL A 199 -0.48 19.53 -11.90
C VAL A 199 -0.99 19.33 -13.32
N MET A 200 -1.03 20.39 -14.15
CA MET A 200 -1.44 20.31 -15.56
C MET A 200 -0.46 19.47 -16.39
N ILE A 201 0.85 19.63 -16.19
CA ILE A 201 1.88 18.81 -16.86
C ILE A 201 1.72 17.33 -16.47
N SER A 202 1.43 17.07 -15.20
CA SER A 202 1.25 15.72 -14.68
C SER A 202 -0.14 15.11 -14.95
N ALA A 203 -1.01 15.82 -15.69
CA ALA A 203 -2.36 15.34 -16.00
C ALA A 203 -2.37 14.03 -16.78
N ILE A 204 -1.32 13.73 -17.52
CA ILE A 204 -1.09 12.44 -18.20
C ILE A 204 -1.15 11.25 -17.24
N LEU A 205 -0.73 11.42 -15.99
CA LEU A 205 -0.83 10.41 -14.94
C LEU A 205 -2.11 10.62 -14.13
N LEU A 206 -2.41 11.85 -13.72
CA LEU A 206 -3.45 12.14 -12.74
C LEU A 206 -4.86 11.87 -13.26
N LEU A 207 -5.20 12.29 -14.48
CA LEU A 207 -6.57 12.14 -15.00
C LEU A 207 -6.95 10.68 -15.23
N PRO A 208 -6.13 9.85 -15.91
CA PRO A 208 -6.45 8.43 -16.05
C PRO A 208 -6.43 7.69 -14.71
N THR A 209 -5.51 8.05 -13.79
CA THR A 209 -5.48 7.45 -12.44
C THR A 209 -6.74 7.80 -11.66
N LEU A 210 -7.21 9.04 -11.71
CA LEU A 210 -8.47 9.46 -11.07
C LEU A 210 -9.66 8.68 -11.64
N SER A 211 -9.72 8.52 -12.96
CA SER A 211 -10.73 7.69 -13.62
C SER A 211 -10.65 6.23 -13.15
N ALA A 212 -9.44 5.68 -13.03
CA ALA A 212 -9.24 4.31 -12.52
C ALA A 212 -9.70 4.18 -11.05
N ILE A 213 -9.42 5.17 -10.21
CA ILE A 213 -9.87 5.17 -8.80
C ILE A 213 -11.40 5.19 -8.72
N ILE A 214 -12.05 6.09 -9.44
CA ILE A 214 -13.52 6.22 -9.40
C ILE A 214 -14.21 4.94 -9.90
N ASN A 215 -13.66 4.30 -10.93
CA ASN A 215 -14.31 3.16 -11.57
C ASN A 215 -13.93 1.81 -10.94
N ASN A 216 -12.73 1.66 -10.37
CA ASN A 216 -12.15 0.37 -10.02
C ASN A 216 -11.86 0.21 -8.53
N ARG A 217 -12.14 1.23 -7.70
CA ARG A 217 -12.01 1.08 -6.27
C ARG A 217 -13.19 0.30 -5.71
N LEU A 218 -12.88 -0.71 -4.91
CA LEU A 218 -13.90 -1.42 -4.14
C LEU A 218 -14.33 -0.53 -2.97
N ASP A 219 -15.64 -0.42 -2.77
CA ASP A 219 -16.19 0.23 -1.59
C ASP A 219 -15.85 -0.65 -0.36
N ASN A 220 -14.90 -0.23 0.43
CA ASN A 220 -14.73 -0.79 1.76
C ASN A 220 -15.95 -0.34 2.57
N ASN A 221 -16.79 -1.29 2.99
CA ASN A 221 -17.97 -1.05 3.81
C ASN A 221 -17.67 -0.50 5.22
N THR A 222 -16.47 -0.01 5.49
CA THR A 222 -16.14 0.73 6.71
C THR A 222 -16.68 2.16 6.56
N THR A 223 -17.96 2.33 6.85
CA THR A 223 -18.55 3.66 7.00
C THR A 223 -17.97 4.31 8.27
N THR A 224 -16.91 5.10 8.08
CA THR A 224 -16.45 6.00 9.15
C THR A 224 -17.59 6.96 9.47
N SER A 225 -18.11 6.89 10.69
CA SER A 225 -19.18 7.81 11.09
C SER A 225 -18.67 9.25 11.12
N LEU A 226 -19.52 10.20 10.75
CA LEU A 226 -19.16 11.63 10.80
C LEU A 226 -18.67 12.04 12.20
N LEU A 227 -19.23 11.42 13.23
CA LEU A 227 -18.85 11.65 14.62
C LEU A 227 -17.38 11.25 14.88
N GLN A 228 -16.94 10.07 14.38
CA GLN A 228 -15.54 9.62 14.49
C GLN A 228 -14.56 10.56 13.79
N LEU A 229 -14.97 11.22 12.71
CA LEU A 229 -14.13 12.18 11.98
C LEU A 229 -13.95 13.50 12.73
N ILE A 230 -14.97 13.96 13.46
CA ILE A 230 -14.98 15.27 14.11
C ILE A 230 -14.50 15.19 15.57
N MET A 231 -14.73 14.06 16.26
CA MET A 231 -14.29 13.90 17.64
C MET A 231 -12.75 14.01 17.74
N PRO A 232 -12.25 14.89 18.63
CA PRO A 232 -10.82 15.02 18.85
C PRO A 232 -10.22 13.68 19.34
N ASN A 233 -9.17 13.23 18.67
CA ASN A 233 -8.47 12.00 19.01
C ASN A 233 -6.95 12.23 18.93
N PHE A 234 -6.37 12.77 19.99
CA PHE A 234 -4.93 12.95 20.04
C PHE A 234 -4.25 11.63 20.42
N SER A 235 -3.47 11.08 19.49
CA SER A 235 -2.74 9.85 19.71
C SER A 235 -1.26 10.02 19.38
N PHE A 236 -0.39 9.49 20.23
CA PHE A 236 1.05 9.41 19.97
C PHE A 236 1.38 8.49 18.79
N GLU A 237 0.50 7.57 18.42
CA GLU A 237 0.68 6.72 17.26
C GLU A 237 0.90 7.51 15.96
N PHE A 238 0.35 8.72 15.87
CA PHE A 238 0.56 9.59 14.70
C PHE A 238 1.91 10.30 14.70
N LEU A 239 2.59 10.37 15.84
CA LEU A 239 3.79 11.16 16.03
C LEU A 239 5.03 10.31 16.27
N LEU A 240 4.90 9.24 17.08
CA LEU A 240 6.03 8.51 17.63
C LEU A 240 6.13 7.09 17.11
N TYR A 241 7.34 6.64 16.83
CA TYR A 241 7.80 5.27 16.49
C TYR A 241 7.13 4.61 15.31
N ASN A 242 5.95 5.05 14.88
CA ASN A 242 5.17 4.43 13.82
C ASN A 242 5.77 4.73 12.43
N CYS A 243 6.15 3.68 11.70
CA CYS A 243 6.68 3.80 10.34
C CYS A 243 5.64 4.25 9.30
N TYR A 244 4.35 4.20 9.63
CA TYR A 244 3.26 4.73 8.81
C TYR A 244 2.74 6.08 9.32
N ALA A 245 3.60 6.86 10.00
CA ALA A 245 3.27 8.19 10.52
C ALA A 245 4.51 9.10 10.48
N LEU A 246 4.71 10.02 11.45
CA LEU A 246 5.96 10.80 11.55
C LEU A 246 7.15 9.95 12.02
N GLY A 247 6.90 8.96 12.87
CA GLY A 247 7.91 8.01 13.33
C GLY A 247 9.10 8.63 14.06
N LEU A 248 8.88 9.72 14.78
CA LEU A 248 9.88 10.43 15.57
C LEU A 248 9.94 9.87 17.00
N THR A 249 10.90 10.33 17.79
CA THR A 249 11.01 9.98 19.23
C THR A 249 10.32 11.03 20.09
N GLY A 250 10.14 10.76 21.39
CA GLY A 250 9.46 11.63 22.33
C GLY A 250 10.01 13.06 22.43
N VAL A 251 11.26 13.30 22.00
CA VAL A 251 11.82 14.66 21.90
C VAL A 251 10.97 15.56 21.00
N PHE A 252 10.20 15.01 20.06
CA PHE A 252 9.29 15.79 19.23
C PHE A 252 8.13 16.40 20.04
N ILE A 253 7.64 15.73 21.08
CA ILE A 253 6.60 16.28 21.98
C ILE A 253 7.13 17.53 22.69
N VAL A 254 8.40 17.51 23.11
CA VAL A 254 9.05 18.70 23.71
C VAL A 254 9.21 19.81 22.69
N ALA A 255 9.59 19.50 21.45
CA ALA A 255 9.69 20.48 20.37
C ALA A 255 8.33 21.11 20.04
N LEU A 256 7.29 20.29 20.04
CA LEU A 256 5.91 20.75 19.84
C LEU A 256 5.49 21.71 20.99
N ALA A 257 5.74 21.32 22.23
CA ALA A 257 5.50 22.19 23.40
C ALA A 257 6.28 23.51 23.30
N ASN A 258 7.58 23.46 22.95
CA ASN A 258 8.41 24.65 22.76
C ASN A 258 7.87 25.57 21.67
N SER A 259 7.38 25.00 20.56
CA SER A 259 6.81 25.76 19.43
C SER A 259 5.56 26.55 19.81
N LEU A 260 4.76 26.08 20.77
CA LEU A 260 3.58 26.77 21.27
C LEU A 260 3.94 27.94 22.20
N LEU A 261 5.05 27.81 22.93
CA LEU A 261 5.53 28.79 23.92
C LEU A 261 6.38 29.88 23.30
N THR A 262 6.94 29.69 22.11
CA THR A 262 7.76 30.69 21.42
C THR A 262 6.97 31.94 21.05
N LYS A 263 7.65 33.10 21.00
CA LYS A 263 7.08 34.35 20.48
C LYS A 263 7.11 34.41 18.95
N GLU A 264 7.88 33.55 18.32
CA GLU A 264 8.07 33.53 16.85
C GLU A 264 6.89 32.89 16.16
N LYS A 265 6.14 33.70 15.42
CA LYS A 265 4.84 33.36 14.82
C LYS A 265 4.91 32.16 13.88
N GLN A 266 5.99 32.02 13.12
CA GLN A 266 6.19 30.94 12.16
C GLN A 266 6.29 29.56 12.83
N TYR A 267 7.02 29.44 13.93
CA TYR A 267 7.11 28.16 14.67
C TYR A 267 5.82 27.85 15.42
N LYS A 268 5.18 28.88 15.97
CA LYS A 268 3.87 28.73 16.63
C LYS A 268 2.82 28.24 15.64
N PHE A 269 2.82 28.79 14.41
CA PHE A 269 1.97 28.33 13.32
C PHE A 269 2.15 26.85 13.04
N LEU A 270 3.41 26.36 12.83
CA LEU A 270 3.67 24.95 12.60
C LEU A 270 3.24 24.07 13.77
N GLY A 271 3.53 24.49 15.01
CA GLY A 271 3.12 23.75 16.21
C GLY A 271 1.60 23.58 16.29
N ILE A 272 0.84 24.65 16.07
CA ILE A 272 -0.62 24.61 16.02
C ILE A 272 -1.10 23.70 14.87
N THR A 273 -0.47 23.78 13.69
CA THR A 273 -0.80 22.93 12.55
C THR A 273 -0.65 21.43 12.88
N TYR A 274 0.47 21.04 13.53
CA TYR A 274 0.65 19.64 13.95
C TYR A 274 -0.39 19.21 14.99
N LEU A 275 -0.72 20.08 15.96
CA LEU A 275 -1.79 19.79 16.90
C LEU A 275 -3.14 19.58 16.19
N LEU A 276 -3.51 20.47 15.28
CA LEU A 276 -4.77 20.35 14.55
C LEU A 276 -4.84 19.07 13.72
N ILE A 277 -3.75 18.74 12.99
CA ILE A 277 -3.71 17.51 12.17
C ILE A 277 -3.82 16.26 13.03
N THR A 278 -3.19 16.24 14.21
CA THR A 278 -3.19 15.07 15.09
C THR A 278 -4.43 14.99 15.97
N PHE A 279 -5.08 16.11 16.31
CA PHE A 279 -6.32 16.14 17.08
C PHE A 279 -7.56 15.78 16.27
N PHE A 280 -7.61 16.18 14.98
CA PHE A 280 -8.82 16.04 14.18
C PHE A 280 -8.64 14.98 13.09
N PRO A 281 -9.18 13.75 13.26
CA PRO A 281 -9.13 12.68 12.27
C PRO A 281 -9.67 13.11 10.90
N LEU A 282 -10.59 14.07 10.83
CA LEU A 282 -11.12 14.63 9.60
C LEU A 282 -10.01 15.16 8.67
N ILE A 283 -8.96 15.78 9.23
CA ILE A 283 -7.84 16.30 8.42
C ILE A 283 -7.07 15.15 7.80
N ILE A 284 -6.74 14.11 8.57
CA ILE A 284 -6.06 12.92 8.06
C ILE A 284 -6.94 12.19 7.03
N TYR A 285 -8.24 12.07 7.27
CA TYR A 285 -9.20 11.51 6.34
C TYR A 285 -9.21 12.28 5.02
N THR A 286 -9.27 13.61 5.07
CA THR A 286 -9.25 14.48 3.89
C THR A 286 -7.93 14.35 3.11
N LEU A 287 -6.79 14.29 3.81
CA LEU A 287 -5.47 14.08 3.20
C LEU A 287 -5.33 12.71 2.53
N ASN A 288 -6.08 11.71 2.98
CA ASN A 288 -6.20 10.40 2.33
C ASN A 288 -7.28 10.36 1.22
N GLY A 289 -7.71 11.52 0.72
CA GLY A 289 -8.71 11.61 -0.34
C GLY A 289 -10.12 11.22 0.09
N GLY A 290 -10.47 11.34 1.38
CA GLY A 290 -11.77 10.99 1.92
C GLY A 290 -12.05 9.48 1.98
N MET A 291 -11.01 8.65 2.04
CA MET A 291 -11.15 7.20 1.93
C MET A 291 -11.05 6.45 3.27
N TYR A 292 -10.12 6.86 4.12
CA TYR A 292 -9.87 6.22 5.42
C TYR A 292 -8.97 7.10 6.30
N ILE A 293 -8.95 6.82 7.61
CA ILE A 293 -8.04 7.48 8.55
C ILE A 293 -6.75 6.66 8.63
N ASN A 294 -5.66 7.16 8.01
CA ASN A 294 -4.35 6.53 8.09
C ASN A 294 -3.25 7.59 8.12
N ALA A 295 -2.39 7.51 9.12
CA ALA A 295 -1.38 8.52 9.41
C ALA A 295 -0.23 8.60 8.39
N LYS A 296 -0.14 7.68 7.42
CA LYS A 296 0.93 7.70 6.39
C LYS A 296 1.01 9.01 5.59
N VAL A 297 -0.08 9.75 5.52
CA VAL A 297 -0.11 11.10 4.89
C VAL A 297 0.72 12.14 5.66
N LEU A 298 1.18 11.83 6.86
CA LEU A 298 2.09 12.68 7.63
C LEU A 298 3.56 12.51 7.23
N ILE A 299 3.93 11.43 6.55
CA ILE A 299 5.32 11.17 6.12
C ILE A 299 5.93 12.37 5.36
N PRO A 300 5.26 13.00 4.38
CA PRO A 300 5.80 14.17 3.70
C PRO A 300 6.04 15.37 4.62
N THR A 301 5.40 15.42 5.78
CA THR A 301 5.56 16.56 6.71
C THR A 301 6.78 16.43 7.63
N ILE A 302 7.48 15.27 7.63
CA ILE A 302 8.65 15.02 8.50
C ILE A 302 9.68 16.17 8.44
N PRO A 303 10.07 16.71 7.28
CA PRO A 303 11.03 17.83 7.24
C PRO A 303 10.57 19.05 8.06
N LEU A 304 9.28 19.37 8.08
CA LEU A 304 8.74 20.47 8.89
C LEU A 304 8.70 20.14 10.38
N ALA A 305 8.47 18.88 10.77
CA ALA A 305 8.59 18.43 12.14
C ALA A 305 10.02 18.59 12.65
N ILE A 306 11.00 18.28 11.79
CA ILE A 306 12.43 18.47 12.12
C ILE A 306 12.81 19.95 12.28
N ILE A 307 12.16 20.90 11.59
CA ILE A 307 12.35 22.34 11.85
C ILE A 307 11.97 22.70 13.29
N LEU A 308 10.89 22.12 13.83
CA LEU A 308 10.51 22.36 15.23
C LEU A 308 11.55 21.80 16.21
N LEU A 309 12.15 20.65 15.87
CA LEU A 309 13.28 20.10 16.63
C LEU A 309 14.52 21.02 16.54
N ALA A 310 14.83 21.53 15.34
CA ALA A 310 15.92 22.47 15.14
C ALA A 310 15.75 23.73 16.02
N LYS A 311 14.52 24.26 16.09
CA LYS A 311 14.18 25.39 16.96
C LYS A 311 14.35 25.06 18.44
N LEU A 312 13.91 23.90 18.89
CA LEU A 312 14.16 23.46 20.26
C LEU A 312 15.65 23.41 20.58
N PHE A 313 16.47 22.84 19.69
CA PHE A 313 17.93 22.74 19.92
C PHE A 313 18.61 24.11 19.91
N GLU A 314 18.18 25.04 19.07
CA GLU A 314 18.64 26.42 19.08
C GLU A 314 18.30 27.09 20.42
N ASP A 315 17.07 26.98 20.89
CA ASP A 315 16.62 27.58 22.15
C ASP A 315 17.32 26.96 23.38
N ILE A 316 17.68 25.65 23.30
CA ILE A 316 18.55 25.01 24.33
C ILE A 316 19.94 25.65 24.34
N LEU A 317 20.59 25.76 23.18
CA LEU A 317 21.94 26.29 23.06
C LEU A 317 22.02 27.75 23.49
N GLU A 318 21.03 28.55 23.14
CA GLU A 318 20.97 29.97 23.45
C GLU A 318 20.35 30.28 24.82
N LYS A 319 20.02 29.23 25.60
CA LYS A 319 19.40 29.32 26.95
C LYS A 319 18.09 30.14 26.96
N ARG A 320 17.34 30.09 25.87
CA ARG A 320 16.05 30.81 25.74
C ARG A 320 14.87 30.04 26.35
N ILE A 321 15.09 28.81 26.76
CA ILE A 321 14.03 27.93 27.26
C ILE A 321 13.53 28.41 28.64
N LYS A 322 12.22 28.54 28.75
CA LYS A 322 11.54 28.69 30.03
C LYS A 322 11.14 27.29 30.53
N LEU A 323 11.95 26.73 31.43
CA LEU A 323 11.87 25.33 31.83
C LEU A 323 10.49 24.95 32.37
N ILE A 324 9.94 25.70 33.35
CA ILE A 324 8.67 25.36 34.00
C ILE A 324 7.49 25.35 33.01
N PRO A 325 7.24 26.40 32.17
CA PRO A 325 6.24 26.36 31.17
C PRO A 325 6.40 25.21 30.16
N LEU A 326 7.67 24.92 29.74
CA LEU A 326 7.96 23.83 28.83
C LEU A 326 7.58 22.46 29.44
N LEU A 327 7.99 22.21 30.69
CA LEU A 327 7.65 20.97 31.41
C LEU A 327 6.13 20.80 31.55
N VAL A 328 5.43 21.83 31.99
CA VAL A 328 3.97 21.79 32.18
C VAL A 328 3.28 21.51 30.84
N THR A 329 3.66 22.21 29.76
CA THR A 329 3.05 22.00 28.43
C THR A 329 3.37 20.60 27.89
N THR A 330 4.60 20.11 28.08
CA THR A 330 5.01 18.76 27.68
C THR A 330 4.20 17.70 28.45
N ILE A 331 4.02 17.86 29.76
CA ILE A 331 3.21 16.93 30.58
C ILE A 331 1.76 16.92 30.11
N ILE A 332 1.16 18.09 29.84
CA ILE A 332 -0.23 18.16 29.33
C ILE A 332 -0.35 17.41 28.00
N LEU A 333 0.54 17.67 27.05
CA LEU A 333 0.53 16.97 25.76
C LEU A 333 0.76 15.46 25.93
N SER A 334 1.64 15.07 26.87
CA SER A 334 1.90 13.66 27.17
C SER A 334 0.69 12.96 27.74
N ILE A 335 -0.03 13.57 28.67
CA ILE A 335 -1.26 13.02 29.25
C ILE A 335 -2.31 12.84 28.16
N LEU A 336 -2.52 13.82 27.29
CA LEU A 336 -3.47 13.74 26.20
C LEU A 336 -3.12 12.62 25.19
N GLY A 337 -1.84 12.44 24.89
CA GLY A 337 -1.38 11.43 23.93
C GLY A 337 -1.41 10.00 24.47
N ILE A 338 -1.25 9.84 25.79
CA ILE A 338 -1.21 8.54 26.46
C ILE A 338 -2.59 7.84 26.48
N ILE A 339 -3.68 8.58 26.54
CA ILE A 339 -5.04 8.03 26.68
C ILE A 339 -5.34 6.98 25.59
N ASN A 340 -4.81 7.16 24.38
CA ASN A 340 -5.06 6.29 23.22
C ASN A 340 -3.81 5.56 22.73
N PHE A 341 -2.79 5.41 23.58
CA PHE A 341 -1.50 4.84 23.19
C PHE A 341 -1.22 3.53 23.93
N ASN A 342 -0.83 2.50 23.19
CA ASN A 342 -0.37 1.25 23.78
C ASN A 342 1.06 1.43 24.30
N PHE A 343 1.25 1.27 25.61
CA PHE A 343 2.56 1.36 26.23
C PHE A 343 3.43 0.18 25.82
N ASP A 344 4.57 0.49 25.21
CA ASP A 344 5.61 -0.48 24.96
C ASP A 344 6.92 -0.12 25.69
N PHE A 345 7.88 -1.04 25.66
CA PHE A 345 9.18 -0.85 26.29
C PHE A 345 9.93 0.37 25.71
N PHE A 346 9.80 0.62 24.41
CA PHE A 346 10.47 1.74 23.75
C PHE A 346 9.95 3.10 24.23
N PHE A 347 8.65 3.21 24.43
CA PHE A 347 8.05 4.43 24.96
C PHE A 347 8.56 4.75 26.38
N ILE A 348 8.55 3.74 27.28
CA ILE A 348 9.03 3.91 28.65
C ILE A 348 10.50 4.32 28.67
N LEU A 349 11.31 3.70 27.83
CA LEU A 349 12.74 4.02 27.70
C LEU A 349 12.94 5.44 27.18
N ASP A 350 12.22 5.85 26.14
CA ASP A 350 12.31 7.19 25.53
C ASP A 350 11.90 8.29 26.52
N ILE A 351 10.79 8.12 27.23
CA ILE A 351 10.36 9.09 28.25
C ILE A 351 11.37 9.19 29.40
N SER A 352 11.97 8.06 29.81
CA SER A 352 13.01 8.07 30.85
C SER A 352 14.25 8.84 30.41
N PHE A 353 14.70 8.61 29.16
CA PHE A 353 15.82 9.36 28.57
C PHE A 353 15.48 10.84 28.42
N LEU A 354 14.26 11.17 28.01
CA LEU A 354 13.80 12.55 27.86
C LEU A 354 13.82 13.30 29.19
N LEU A 355 13.30 12.68 30.24
CA LEU A 355 13.36 13.26 31.60
C LEU A 355 14.80 13.49 32.05
N LEU A 356 15.69 12.53 31.83
CA LEU A 356 17.10 12.67 32.11
C LEU A 356 17.75 13.80 31.29
N CYS A 357 17.43 13.93 30.00
CA CYS A 357 17.87 15.03 29.16
C CYS A 357 17.41 16.39 29.70
N LEU A 358 16.16 16.51 30.10
CA LEU A 358 15.62 17.75 30.68
C LEU A 358 16.33 18.13 32.00
N ILE A 359 16.63 17.16 32.86
CA ILE A 359 17.39 17.39 34.10
C ILE A 359 18.83 17.85 33.78
N LEU A 360 19.47 17.22 32.78
CA LEU A 360 20.84 17.56 32.39
C LEU A 360 20.93 18.94 31.71
N THR A 361 19.88 19.41 31.01
CA THR A 361 19.84 20.76 30.44
C THR A 361 19.95 21.84 31.52
N ILE A 362 19.46 21.55 32.73
CA ILE A 362 19.58 22.46 33.90
C ILE A 362 21.02 22.52 34.39
N LYS A 363 21.77 21.43 34.32
CA LYS A 363 23.06 21.23 35.01
C LYS A 363 24.30 21.44 34.16
N THR A 364 24.23 21.59 32.77
CA THR A 364 25.44 22.12 32.11
C THR A 364 25.91 21.61 30.75
N ASN A 365 25.59 20.42 30.25
CA ASN A 365 26.32 19.98 29.07
C ASN A 365 25.39 19.62 27.88
N THR A 366 25.14 20.63 27.04
CA THR A 366 24.31 20.48 25.82
C THR A 366 24.82 19.39 24.88
N LYS A 367 26.12 19.07 24.86
CA LYS A 367 26.69 18.01 24.05
C LYS A 367 26.21 16.63 24.51
N ILE A 368 26.10 16.42 25.82
CA ILE A 368 25.61 15.17 26.40
C ILE A 368 24.11 14.98 26.03
N VAL A 369 23.33 16.06 26.14
CA VAL A 369 21.90 16.03 25.76
C VAL A 369 21.73 15.67 24.30
N PHE A 370 22.49 16.25 23.39
CA PHE A 370 22.43 15.94 21.96
C PHE A 370 22.87 14.51 21.69
N PHE A 371 23.88 14.00 22.36
CA PHE A 371 24.31 12.62 22.27
C PHE A 371 23.23 11.65 22.73
N MET A 372 22.53 11.93 23.83
CA MET A 372 21.42 11.09 24.32
C MET A 372 20.25 11.07 23.37
N ILE A 373 19.89 12.21 22.78
CA ILE A 373 18.83 12.29 21.74
C ILE A 373 19.21 11.44 20.51
N MET A 374 20.47 11.49 20.09
CA MET A 374 20.96 10.64 19.00
C MET A 374 20.91 9.15 19.36
N LEU A 375 21.32 8.80 20.57
CA LEU A 375 21.28 7.41 21.05
C LEU A 375 19.85 6.89 21.04
N MET A 376 18.88 7.68 21.47
CA MET A 376 17.48 7.29 21.48
C MET A 376 16.93 7.11 20.07
N ALA A 377 17.31 7.97 19.13
CA ALA A 377 16.97 7.83 17.73
C ALA A 377 17.57 6.55 17.11
N LEU A 378 18.80 6.18 17.49
CA LEU A 378 19.42 4.90 17.08
C LEU A 378 18.69 3.69 17.66
N ILE A 379 18.26 3.74 18.92
CA ILE A 379 17.48 2.67 19.55
C ILE A 379 16.15 2.48 18.80
N ASN A 380 15.46 3.57 18.48
CA ASN A 380 14.25 3.54 17.68
C ASN A 380 14.50 2.90 16.29
N LEU A 381 15.57 3.31 15.62
CA LEU A 381 16.00 2.74 14.34
C LEU A 381 16.22 1.23 14.41
N ILE A 382 16.94 0.76 15.44
CA ILE A 382 17.19 -0.68 15.65
C ILE A 382 15.88 -1.39 15.92
N GLY A 383 15.01 -0.85 16.79
CA GLY A 383 13.72 -1.43 17.12
C GLY A 383 12.81 -1.63 15.90
N VAL A 384 12.71 -0.60 15.05
CA VAL A 384 11.91 -0.67 13.81
C VAL A 384 12.43 -1.75 12.86
N ASN A 385 13.76 -1.89 12.72
CA ASN A 385 14.34 -2.89 11.80
C ASN A 385 14.29 -4.33 12.35
N VAL A 386 14.46 -4.52 13.66
CA VAL A 386 14.42 -5.86 14.28
C VAL A 386 13.02 -6.47 14.21
N LEU A 387 11.99 -5.64 14.28
CA LEU A 387 10.59 -6.08 14.20
C LEU A 387 10.11 -6.36 12.77
N ASP A 388 10.86 -5.96 11.75
CA ASP A 388 10.49 -6.17 10.36
C ASP A 388 11.00 -7.52 9.81
N LYS A 389 10.14 -8.21 9.06
CA LYS A 389 10.51 -9.43 8.34
C LYS A 389 10.99 -9.06 6.94
N LEU A 390 12.29 -9.13 6.72
CA LEU A 390 12.90 -8.91 5.41
C LEU A 390 12.64 -10.10 4.48
N ALA A 391 12.53 -9.84 3.17
CA ALA A 391 12.51 -10.89 2.18
C ALA A 391 13.84 -11.63 2.15
N THR A 392 13.80 -12.97 2.19
CA THR A 392 15.00 -13.79 2.12
C THR A 392 15.55 -13.87 0.70
N THR A 393 16.86 -14.11 0.59
CA THR A 393 17.50 -14.31 -0.72
C THR A 393 16.86 -15.46 -1.51
N ASP A 394 16.40 -16.50 -0.81
CA ASP A 394 15.77 -17.65 -1.47
C ASP A 394 14.38 -17.31 -2.00
N GLN A 395 13.58 -16.51 -1.29
CA GLN A 395 12.31 -15.99 -1.82
C GLN A 395 12.52 -15.19 -3.11
N ILE A 396 13.59 -14.39 -3.19
CA ILE A 396 13.92 -13.61 -4.39
C ILE A 396 14.41 -14.55 -5.52
N LYS A 397 15.23 -15.58 -5.21
CA LYS A 397 15.73 -16.51 -6.22
C LYS A 397 14.62 -17.33 -6.88
N THR A 398 13.65 -17.80 -6.10
CA THR A 398 12.54 -18.62 -6.62
C THR A 398 11.72 -17.89 -7.67
N GLN A 399 11.64 -16.55 -7.59
CA GLN A 399 10.90 -15.74 -8.56
C GLN A 399 11.61 -15.62 -9.92
N TYR A 400 12.93 -15.79 -9.95
CA TYR A 400 13.75 -15.78 -11.17
C TYR A 400 14.13 -17.20 -11.60
N ASP A 401 13.38 -18.24 -11.20
CA ASP A 401 13.68 -19.62 -11.57
C ASP A 401 13.61 -19.80 -13.09
N LYS A 402 14.75 -20.22 -13.65
CA LYS A 402 14.87 -20.42 -15.11
C LYS A 402 14.00 -21.58 -15.59
N ASN A 403 13.76 -22.60 -14.75
CA ASN A 403 12.95 -23.75 -15.10
C ASN A 403 11.49 -23.33 -15.33
N ILE A 404 10.95 -22.48 -14.46
CA ILE A 404 9.60 -21.93 -14.64
C ILE A 404 9.52 -21.16 -15.96
N ASN A 405 10.50 -20.27 -16.22
CA ASN A 405 10.51 -19.47 -17.44
C ASN A 405 10.53 -20.32 -18.74
N GLN A 406 11.25 -21.44 -18.72
CA GLN A 406 11.32 -22.39 -19.85
C GLN A 406 10.10 -23.30 -19.99
N LEU A 407 9.27 -23.37 -18.95
CA LEU A 407 8.00 -24.09 -18.95
C LEU A 407 6.82 -23.26 -19.44
N ILE A 408 6.94 -21.90 -19.47
CA ILE A 408 5.90 -21.02 -19.95
C ILE A 408 5.68 -21.25 -21.45
N PRO A 409 4.53 -21.71 -21.91
CA PRO A 409 4.25 -21.94 -23.32
C PRO A 409 4.21 -20.62 -24.11
N GLU A 410 4.55 -20.67 -25.38
CA GLU A 410 4.32 -19.54 -26.28
C GLU A 410 2.83 -19.33 -26.51
N ASN A 411 2.35 -18.13 -26.29
CA ASN A 411 1.00 -17.72 -26.64
C ASN A 411 1.01 -17.17 -28.09
N LYS A 412 0.64 -18.02 -29.04
CA LYS A 412 0.57 -17.64 -30.45
C LYS A 412 -0.77 -16.95 -30.74
N ASP A 413 -0.69 -15.77 -31.34
CA ASP A 413 -1.77 -14.99 -31.94
C ASP A 413 -3.06 -14.80 -31.09
N LEU A 414 -4.23 -15.06 -31.68
CA LEU A 414 -5.54 -14.78 -31.09
C LEU A 414 -5.97 -15.76 -29.97
N GLU A 415 -5.33 -16.91 -29.87
CA GLU A 415 -5.64 -17.90 -28.82
C GLU A 415 -4.77 -17.67 -27.57
N LYS A 416 -4.94 -16.54 -26.92
CA LYS A 416 -4.25 -16.26 -25.66
C LYS A 416 -4.81 -17.13 -24.53
N THR A 417 -3.98 -17.99 -23.97
CA THR A 417 -4.32 -18.85 -22.84
C THR A 417 -3.73 -18.31 -21.56
N HIS A 418 -4.45 -18.46 -20.44
CA HIS A 418 -3.92 -18.08 -19.14
C HIS A 418 -3.11 -19.22 -18.52
N ILE A 419 -2.25 -18.82 -17.57
CA ILE A 419 -1.39 -19.70 -16.81
C ILE A 419 -1.53 -19.42 -15.33
N GLN A 420 -1.49 -20.48 -14.53
CA GLN A 420 -1.39 -20.40 -13.08
C GLN A 420 -0.09 -21.06 -12.62
N ILE A 421 0.58 -20.44 -11.65
CA ILE A 421 1.82 -20.92 -11.03
C ILE A 421 1.60 -20.84 -9.53
N THR A 422 1.63 -22.00 -8.83
CA THR A 422 1.08 -22.10 -7.47
C THR A 422 2.08 -22.30 -6.36
N ASP A 423 3.27 -22.80 -6.63
CA ASP A 423 4.24 -23.16 -5.57
C ASP A 423 4.91 -21.95 -4.89
N ASN A 424 4.47 -20.74 -5.22
CA ASN A 424 5.03 -19.54 -4.64
C ASN A 424 3.92 -18.50 -4.43
N ILE A 425 3.53 -18.27 -3.18
CA ILE A 425 2.55 -17.25 -2.79
C ILE A 425 2.91 -15.87 -3.37
N ASN A 426 4.20 -15.60 -3.54
CA ASN A 426 4.72 -14.33 -4.03
C ASN A 426 4.70 -14.21 -5.56
N ASP A 427 4.10 -15.14 -6.28
CA ASP A 427 4.10 -15.13 -7.75
C ASP A 427 2.96 -14.30 -8.38
N THR A 428 2.08 -13.74 -7.57
CA THR A 428 0.83 -13.07 -7.99
C THR A 428 1.06 -12.00 -9.07
N ASN A 429 2.04 -11.13 -8.90
CA ASN A 429 2.37 -10.03 -9.84
C ASN A 429 3.62 -10.30 -10.68
N ASN A 430 4.22 -11.47 -10.57
CA ASN A 430 5.46 -11.78 -11.28
C ASN A 430 5.17 -12.17 -12.74
N ILE A 431 5.62 -11.36 -13.69
CA ILE A 431 5.53 -11.63 -15.13
C ILE A 431 6.95 -11.76 -15.68
N ARG A 432 7.36 -12.97 -16.06
CA ARG A 432 8.71 -13.29 -16.54
C ARG A 432 8.90 -12.98 -18.02
N ASN A 433 7.82 -13.14 -18.78
CA ASN A 433 7.81 -12.79 -20.22
C ASN A 433 6.37 -12.52 -20.69
N ILE A 434 6.23 -11.95 -21.91
CA ILE A 434 4.93 -11.53 -22.47
C ILE A 434 3.95 -12.70 -22.72
N ASN A 435 4.44 -13.92 -22.80
CA ASN A 435 3.58 -15.10 -23.01
C ASN A 435 2.89 -15.53 -21.71
N GLU A 436 3.37 -15.03 -20.57
CA GLU A 436 2.79 -15.30 -19.26
C GLU A 436 1.55 -14.42 -19.05
N MET A 437 0.38 -15.00 -19.28
CA MET A 437 -0.91 -14.34 -19.12
C MET A 437 -1.56 -14.87 -17.85
N LYS A 438 -1.61 -14.06 -16.79
CA LYS A 438 -2.12 -14.48 -15.47
C LYS A 438 -3.54 -14.02 -15.22
N THR A 439 -4.29 -14.88 -14.54
CA THR A 439 -5.56 -14.51 -13.92
C THR A 439 -5.34 -13.82 -12.58
N THR A 440 -4.18 -14.03 -11.95
CA THR A 440 -3.81 -13.48 -10.65
C THR A 440 -3.32 -12.04 -10.75
N MET A 441 -3.56 -11.25 -9.70
CA MET A 441 -2.98 -9.92 -9.52
C MET A 441 -3.16 -9.42 -8.09
N TYR A 442 -2.32 -8.48 -7.69
CA TYR A 442 -2.55 -7.63 -6.53
C TYR A 442 -2.18 -6.18 -6.83
N SER A 443 -3.14 -5.30 -6.65
CA SER A 443 -2.95 -3.84 -6.63
C SER A 443 -3.99 -3.21 -5.72
N SER A 444 -3.79 -1.98 -5.29
CA SER A 444 -4.79 -1.20 -4.55
C SER A 444 -6.05 -0.89 -5.36
N LEU A 445 -5.98 -1.04 -6.66
CA LEU A 445 -7.09 -0.91 -7.62
C LEU A 445 -7.15 -2.15 -8.49
N THR A 446 -8.35 -2.67 -8.71
CA THR A 446 -8.61 -3.80 -9.61
C THR A 446 -9.84 -3.51 -10.46
N ASN A 447 -9.94 -4.11 -11.64
CA ASN A 447 -11.17 -4.04 -12.41
C ASN A 447 -12.32 -4.58 -11.57
N LYS A 448 -13.29 -3.72 -11.23
CA LYS A 448 -14.40 -4.09 -10.33
C LYS A 448 -15.27 -5.22 -10.86
N TYR A 449 -15.43 -5.33 -12.18
CA TYR A 449 -16.23 -6.39 -12.80
C TYR A 449 -15.52 -7.73 -12.70
N TYR A 450 -14.20 -7.76 -12.92
CA TYR A 450 -13.40 -8.97 -12.73
C TYR A 450 -13.33 -9.38 -11.26
N ASN A 451 -13.18 -8.41 -10.37
CA ASN A 451 -13.19 -8.65 -8.93
C ASN A 451 -14.54 -9.23 -8.47
N ASN A 452 -15.68 -8.63 -8.91
CA ASN A 452 -17.01 -9.14 -8.63
C ASN A 452 -17.21 -10.55 -9.18
N PHE A 453 -16.75 -10.80 -10.41
CA PHE A 453 -16.79 -12.14 -11.02
C PHE A 453 -16.03 -13.16 -10.15
N TYR A 454 -14.80 -12.84 -9.75
CA TYR A 454 -13.95 -13.73 -8.96
C TYR A 454 -14.55 -14.06 -7.58
N TRP A 455 -15.04 -13.06 -6.86
CA TRP A 455 -15.51 -13.22 -5.49
C TRP A 455 -16.98 -13.61 -5.37
N ASN A 456 -17.85 -12.99 -6.14
CA ASN A 456 -19.30 -13.10 -5.95
C ASN A 456 -19.99 -14.01 -6.97
N GLU A 457 -19.52 -14.06 -8.21
CA GLU A 457 -20.17 -14.88 -9.24
C GLU A 457 -19.64 -16.33 -9.23
N ILE A 458 -18.33 -16.50 -9.23
CA ILE A 458 -17.69 -17.84 -9.13
C ILE A 458 -17.57 -18.30 -7.67
N ASN A 459 -17.59 -17.34 -6.73
CA ASN A 459 -17.46 -17.61 -5.29
C ASN A 459 -16.16 -18.35 -4.93
N ASN A 460 -15.03 -17.85 -5.45
CA ASN A 460 -13.72 -18.37 -5.07
C ASN A 460 -13.43 -18.05 -3.61
N ASP A 461 -12.79 -18.99 -2.95
CA ASP A 461 -12.35 -18.78 -1.57
C ASP A 461 -11.23 -17.73 -1.49
N ASN A 462 -11.33 -16.84 -0.51
CA ASN A 462 -10.33 -15.78 -0.32
C ASN A 462 -9.57 -15.97 0.98
N PRO A 463 -8.35 -16.49 0.93
CA PRO A 463 -7.50 -16.61 2.10
C PRO A 463 -7.03 -15.25 2.65
N TYR A 464 -7.22 -14.15 1.92
CA TYR A 464 -6.73 -12.83 2.29
C TYR A 464 -7.86 -11.87 2.65
N ARG A 465 -7.63 -11.01 3.63
CA ARG A 465 -8.57 -9.96 4.07
C ARG A 465 -8.85 -8.88 3.03
N ASN A 466 -7.93 -8.72 2.09
CA ASN A 466 -8.01 -7.65 1.08
C ASN A 466 -8.65 -8.17 -0.19
N GLY A 467 -9.92 -7.82 -0.44
CA GLY A 467 -10.66 -8.20 -1.63
C GLY A 467 -10.07 -7.69 -2.96
N THR A 468 -8.99 -6.92 -2.95
CA THR A 468 -8.26 -6.52 -4.16
C THR A 468 -7.20 -7.54 -4.59
N ILE A 469 -6.92 -8.55 -3.75
CA ILE A 469 -6.01 -9.65 -4.09
C ILE A 469 -6.83 -10.70 -4.86
N ILE A 470 -6.38 -11.02 -6.06
CA ILE A 470 -6.88 -12.13 -6.86
C ILE A 470 -5.75 -13.15 -6.94
N SER A 471 -5.89 -14.21 -6.15
CA SER A 471 -4.91 -15.31 -6.06
C SER A 471 -5.18 -16.40 -7.08
N GLY A 472 -4.25 -17.33 -7.21
CA GLY A 472 -4.50 -18.60 -7.88
C GLY A 472 -5.55 -19.42 -7.14
N THR A 473 -6.28 -20.25 -7.86
CA THR A 473 -7.32 -21.12 -7.30
C THR A 473 -7.34 -22.48 -7.99
N ASP A 474 -7.63 -23.52 -7.21
CA ASP A 474 -7.85 -24.87 -7.72
C ASP A 474 -9.30 -25.10 -8.18
N ASN A 475 -10.13 -24.06 -8.16
CA ASN A 475 -11.48 -24.12 -8.67
C ASN A 475 -11.48 -24.41 -10.19
N ILE A 476 -11.73 -25.67 -10.53
CA ILE A 476 -11.69 -26.14 -11.92
C ILE A 476 -12.69 -25.41 -12.82
N LEU A 477 -13.86 -25.02 -12.29
CA LEU A 477 -14.89 -24.33 -13.06
C LEU A 477 -14.43 -22.92 -13.42
N TYR A 478 -13.76 -22.23 -12.49
CA TYR A 478 -13.11 -20.95 -12.77
C TYR A 478 -12.02 -21.11 -13.83
N ASN A 479 -11.14 -22.09 -13.68
CA ASN A 479 -10.03 -22.34 -14.59
C ASN A 479 -10.51 -22.65 -16.02
N ILE A 480 -11.59 -23.44 -16.16
CA ILE A 480 -12.24 -23.71 -17.46
C ILE A 480 -12.79 -22.42 -18.07
N TYR A 481 -13.54 -21.63 -17.29
CA TYR A 481 -14.20 -20.42 -17.79
C TYR A 481 -13.19 -19.32 -18.18
N THR A 482 -12.11 -19.17 -17.42
CA THR A 482 -11.07 -18.15 -17.65
C THR A 482 -10.00 -18.56 -18.66
N ASN A 483 -10.16 -19.69 -19.34
CA ASN A 483 -9.15 -20.26 -20.24
C ASN A 483 -7.77 -20.42 -19.56
N THR A 484 -7.75 -20.82 -18.27
CA THR A 484 -6.51 -21.17 -17.56
C THR A 484 -6.05 -22.54 -18.03
N LYS A 485 -5.52 -22.60 -19.24
CA LYS A 485 -5.11 -23.82 -19.90
C LYS A 485 -3.85 -24.42 -19.30
N ASN A 486 -2.94 -23.58 -18.82
CA ASN A 486 -1.61 -23.97 -18.37
C ASN A 486 -1.50 -23.87 -16.85
N TYR A 487 -0.88 -24.87 -16.23
CA TYR A 487 -0.68 -24.93 -14.79
C TYR A 487 0.75 -25.41 -14.50
N ILE A 488 1.54 -24.63 -13.77
CA ILE A 488 2.90 -24.97 -13.37
C ILE A 488 2.94 -25.16 -11.86
N THR A 489 3.35 -26.35 -11.41
CA THR A 489 3.46 -26.70 -10.00
C THR A 489 4.51 -27.78 -9.77
N LYS A 490 4.99 -27.92 -8.56
CA LYS A 490 5.77 -29.07 -8.08
C LYS A 490 4.88 -30.22 -7.63
N GLU A 491 3.68 -29.86 -7.19
CA GLU A 491 2.66 -30.75 -6.64
C GLU A 491 1.77 -31.39 -7.73
N ASN A 492 0.67 -31.96 -7.32
CA ASN A 492 -0.36 -32.47 -8.24
C ASN A 492 -1.23 -31.28 -8.71
N PRO A 493 -1.62 -31.27 -9.99
CA PRO A 493 -2.49 -30.25 -10.52
C PRO A 493 -3.96 -30.50 -10.12
N PRO A 494 -4.85 -29.52 -10.27
CA PRO A 494 -6.28 -29.75 -10.19
C PRO A 494 -6.76 -30.82 -11.21
N ILE A 495 -7.95 -31.37 -10.98
CA ILE A 495 -8.56 -32.35 -11.88
C ILE A 495 -8.69 -31.79 -13.30
N GLY A 496 -8.48 -32.63 -14.32
CA GLY A 496 -8.61 -32.29 -15.74
C GLY A 496 -7.30 -31.82 -16.39
N TYR A 497 -6.24 -31.63 -15.63
CA TYR A 497 -4.92 -31.27 -16.17
C TYR A 497 -4.04 -32.49 -16.41
N GLN A 498 -3.36 -32.53 -17.54
CA GLN A 498 -2.46 -33.59 -17.96
C GLN A 498 -1.01 -33.10 -18.05
N LEU A 499 -0.05 -33.91 -17.62
CA LEU A 499 1.38 -33.58 -17.66
C LEU A 499 1.86 -33.45 -19.11
N VAL A 500 2.50 -32.32 -19.43
CA VAL A 500 3.08 -32.03 -20.74
C VAL A 500 4.60 -32.01 -20.70
N LYS A 501 5.19 -31.39 -19.67
CA LYS A 501 6.64 -31.21 -19.59
C LYS A 501 7.10 -31.11 -18.14
N LYS A 502 8.30 -31.63 -17.86
CA LYS A 502 8.96 -31.51 -16.55
C LYS A 502 10.33 -30.90 -16.72
N LEU A 503 10.71 -29.95 -15.84
CA LEU A 503 12.03 -29.37 -15.73
C LEU A 503 12.40 -29.18 -14.26
N GLY A 504 13.41 -29.92 -13.81
CA GLY A 504 13.73 -30.00 -12.38
C GLY A 504 12.53 -30.53 -11.59
N ASP A 505 12.15 -29.82 -10.54
CA ASP A 505 10.99 -30.16 -9.71
C ASP A 505 9.67 -29.66 -10.29
N TYR A 506 9.72 -28.68 -11.19
CA TYR A 506 8.52 -28.09 -11.78
C TYR A 506 7.97 -28.92 -12.94
N LYS A 507 6.64 -28.95 -13.00
CA LYS A 507 5.89 -29.66 -14.01
C LYS A 507 4.89 -28.70 -14.66
N LEU A 508 4.82 -28.71 -15.99
CA LEU A 508 3.78 -28.05 -16.76
C LEU A 508 2.67 -29.05 -17.04
N TYR A 509 1.48 -28.70 -16.64
CA TYR A 509 0.26 -29.44 -16.96
C TYR A 509 -0.63 -28.58 -17.87
N GLN A 510 -1.46 -29.24 -18.69
CA GLN A 510 -2.42 -28.56 -19.56
C GLN A 510 -3.82 -29.20 -19.45
N ASN A 511 -4.83 -28.34 -19.47
CA ASN A 511 -6.23 -28.72 -19.63
C ASN A 511 -6.71 -28.22 -21.01
N ASN A 512 -7.17 -29.14 -21.86
CA ASN A 512 -7.67 -28.82 -23.20
C ASN A 512 -9.18 -28.51 -23.21
N ASP A 513 -9.88 -28.77 -22.11
CA ASP A 513 -11.32 -28.56 -21.97
C ASP A 513 -11.65 -27.17 -21.39
N THR A 514 -10.86 -26.15 -21.75
CA THR A 514 -11.08 -24.77 -21.35
C THR A 514 -11.82 -23.98 -22.44
N PHE A 515 -12.54 -22.94 -22.04
CA PHE A 515 -13.15 -22.03 -22.99
C PHE A 515 -12.08 -21.30 -23.81
N LYS A 516 -12.37 -21.03 -25.07
CA LYS A 516 -11.51 -20.16 -25.86
C LYS A 516 -11.68 -18.71 -25.43
N THR A 517 -10.63 -17.91 -25.55
CA THR A 517 -10.68 -16.46 -25.23
C THR A 517 -11.75 -15.73 -26.07
N ILE A 518 -11.98 -16.19 -27.30
CA ILE A 518 -13.03 -15.69 -28.20
C ILE A 518 -13.88 -16.87 -28.64
N TYR A 519 -15.18 -16.81 -28.36
CA TYR A 519 -16.15 -17.81 -28.79
C TYR A 519 -17.50 -17.19 -29.10
N ALA A 520 -18.30 -17.87 -29.90
CA ALA A 520 -19.68 -17.51 -30.17
C ALA A 520 -20.61 -18.53 -29.51
N SER A 521 -21.72 -18.08 -28.96
CA SER A 521 -22.74 -18.94 -28.34
C SER A 521 -24.12 -18.59 -28.83
N LYS A 522 -24.94 -19.64 -29.10
CA LYS A 522 -26.38 -19.52 -29.36
C LYS A 522 -27.20 -19.64 -28.07
N LYS A 523 -26.58 -20.07 -26.97
CA LYS A 523 -27.27 -20.24 -25.68
C LYS A 523 -27.11 -18.94 -24.90
N LEU A 524 -28.18 -18.17 -24.84
CA LEU A 524 -28.22 -16.89 -24.17
C LEU A 524 -29.09 -16.96 -22.92
N MET A 525 -28.75 -16.23 -21.87
CA MET A 525 -29.55 -16.04 -20.67
C MET A 525 -29.54 -14.55 -20.30
N SER A 526 -30.69 -14.00 -19.90
CA SER A 526 -30.75 -12.62 -19.45
C SER A 526 -30.04 -12.46 -18.11
N LYS A 527 -29.42 -11.26 -17.90
CA LYS A 527 -28.79 -10.92 -16.60
C LYS A 527 -29.78 -11.05 -15.45
N LYS A 528 -31.02 -10.65 -15.64
CA LYS A 528 -32.09 -10.75 -14.65
C LYS A 528 -32.38 -12.20 -14.24
N GLU A 529 -32.46 -13.11 -15.21
CA GLU A 529 -32.65 -14.54 -14.93
C GLU A 529 -31.46 -15.12 -14.19
N TYR A 530 -30.23 -14.78 -14.63
CA TYR A 530 -29.00 -15.22 -14.00
C TYR A 530 -28.87 -14.72 -12.56
N ASP A 531 -29.20 -13.45 -12.28
CA ASP A 531 -29.09 -12.87 -10.94
C ASP A 531 -30.04 -13.52 -9.92
N ASN A 532 -31.14 -14.11 -10.38
CA ASN A 532 -32.06 -14.86 -9.52
C ASN A 532 -31.55 -16.27 -9.16
N LEU A 533 -30.53 -16.78 -9.84
CA LEU A 533 -29.92 -18.05 -9.50
C LEU A 533 -29.09 -17.93 -8.24
N LYS A 534 -29.01 -19.01 -7.47
CA LYS A 534 -28.11 -19.16 -6.32
C LYS A 534 -26.94 -20.07 -6.70
N GLN A 535 -25.86 -20.02 -5.94
CA GLN A 535 -24.81 -21.01 -6.05
C GLN A 535 -25.32 -22.39 -5.63
N PRO A 536 -24.92 -23.47 -6.33
CA PRO A 536 -23.93 -23.54 -7.43
C PRO A 536 -24.52 -23.33 -8.85
N TYR A 537 -25.82 -23.09 -8.98
CA TYR A 537 -26.51 -22.94 -10.25
C TYR A 537 -26.05 -21.74 -11.08
N LYS A 538 -25.60 -20.65 -10.41
CA LYS A 538 -24.96 -19.52 -11.10
C LYS A 538 -23.71 -19.95 -11.88
N THR A 539 -22.82 -20.72 -11.24
CA THR A 539 -21.61 -21.22 -11.90
C THR A 539 -21.94 -22.17 -13.04
N GLU A 540 -22.91 -23.07 -12.87
CA GLU A 540 -23.39 -23.95 -13.95
C GLU A 540 -23.93 -23.12 -15.12
N ALA A 541 -24.72 -22.09 -14.86
CA ALA A 541 -25.27 -21.21 -15.89
C ALA A 541 -24.18 -20.50 -16.69
N LEU A 542 -23.11 -19.96 -16.02
CA LEU A 542 -21.96 -19.34 -16.69
C LEU A 542 -21.25 -20.30 -17.66
N LEU A 543 -21.14 -21.58 -17.30
CA LEU A 543 -20.49 -22.57 -18.15
C LEU A 543 -21.34 -22.97 -19.36
N ASN A 544 -22.65 -22.77 -19.30
CA ASN A 544 -23.59 -23.24 -20.35
C ASN A 544 -24.18 -22.10 -21.18
N TYR A 545 -24.26 -20.89 -20.69
CA TYR A 545 -24.94 -19.75 -21.32
C TYR A 545 -24.05 -18.51 -21.34
N THR A 546 -24.21 -17.70 -22.38
CA THR A 546 -23.68 -16.33 -22.39
C THR A 546 -24.70 -15.40 -21.76
N ILE A 547 -24.28 -14.73 -20.68
CA ILE A 547 -25.15 -13.80 -19.95
C ILE A 547 -25.17 -12.46 -20.69
N VAL A 548 -26.38 -12.00 -21.03
CA VAL A 548 -26.61 -10.78 -21.81
C VAL A 548 -27.50 -9.79 -21.06
N ASN A 549 -27.23 -8.52 -21.23
CA ASN A 549 -28.01 -7.45 -20.61
C ASN A 549 -29.25 -7.11 -21.48
N ASN A 550 -30.11 -8.11 -21.70
CA ASN A 550 -31.35 -7.97 -22.43
C ASN A 550 -32.44 -8.83 -21.78
N ASP A 551 -33.38 -8.21 -21.09
CA ASP A 551 -34.43 -8.85 -20.30
C ASP A 551 -35.48 -9.58 -21.14
N ASN A 552 -35.54 -9.35 -22.45
CA ASN A 552 -36.47 -10.05 -23.35
C ASN A 552 -35.99 -11.47 -23.67
N ILE A 553 -34.74 -11.80 -23.39
CA ILE A 553 -34.20 -13.13 -23.60
C ILE A 553 -34.60 -14.03 -22.44
N LYS A 554 -35.25 -15.13 -22.75
CA LYS A 554 -35.56 -16.21 -21.80
C LYS A 554 -34.73 -17.44 -22.17
N SER A 555 -34.01 -17.97 -21.19
CA SER A 555 -33.26 -19.21 -21.39
C SER A 555 -34.14 -20.43 -21.12
N ASN A 556 -33.74 -21.56 -21.68
CA ASN A 556 -34.32 -22.85 -21.33
C ASN A 556 -33.45 -23.58 -20.31
N TYR A 557 -32.94 -22.81 -19.33
CA TYR A 557 -32.02 -23.33 -18.31
C TYR A 557 -32.72 -24.38 -17.44
N GLN A 558 -32.13 -25.56 -17.41
CA GLN A 558 -32.46 -26.64 -16.50
C GLN A 558 -31.14 -27.15 -15.90
N THR A 559 -31.09 -27.24 -14.58
CA THR A 559 -29.88 -27.70 -13.89
C THR A 559 -29.61 -29.18 -14.21
N LYS A 560 -28.32 -29.49 -14.36
CA LYS A 560 -27.79 -30.86 -14.43
C LYS A 560 -27.15 -31.29 -13.11
N ILE A 561 -27.06 -30.37 -12.15
CA ILE A 561 -26.54 -30.67 -10.83
C ILE A 561 -27.50 -31.59 -10.11
N LYS A 562 -26.97 -32.68 -9.57
CA LYS A 562 -27.71 -33.64 -8.74
C LYS A 562 -27.29 -33.50 -7.32
N GLU A 563 -28.25 -33.52 -6.40
CA GLU A 563 -27.95 -33.59 -4.97
C GLU A 563 -27.23 -34.90 -4.62
N ILE A 564 -26.25 -34.82 -3.74
CA ILE A 564 -25.55 -35.99 -3.21
C ILE A 564 -26.38 -36.60 -2.10
N THR A 565 -26.59 -37.92 -2.16
CA THR A 565 -27.19 -38.67 -1.08
C THR A 565 -26.13 -39.08 -0.07
N TYR A 566 -26.39 -38.79 1.20
CA TYR A 566 -25.53 -39.14 2.34
C TYR A 566 -26.37 -39.51 3.55
N ASP A 567 -25.82 -40.33 4.42
CA ASP A 567 -26.50 -40.76 5.65
C ASP A 567 -26.44 -39.68 6.72
N GLU A 568 -27.50 -38.88 6.84
CA GLU A 568 -27.62 -37.82 7.81
C GLU A 568 -27.47 -38.30 9.26
N ASN A 569 -27.83 -39.55 9.56
CA ASN A 569 -27.75 -40.11 10.91
C ASN A 569 -26.30 -40.38 11.36
N LYS A 570 -25.37 -40.47 10.43
CA LYS A 570 -23.95 -40.66 10.68
C LYS A 570 -23.18 -39.37 10.85
N ILE A 571 -23.82 -38.22 10.66
CA ILE A 571 -23.18 -36.93 10.85
C ILE A 571 -23.28 -36.54 12.33
N PRO A 572 -22.16 -36.36 13.05
CA PRO A 572 -22.15 -36.08 14.49
C PRO A 572 -22.51 -34.62 14.84
N ILE A 573 -23.35 -34.00 14.03
CA ILE A 573 -23.79 -32.61 14.17
C ILE A 573 -25.28 -32.52 13.94
N LYS A 574 -25.96 -31.79 14.81
CA LYS A 574 -27.41 -31.59 14.74
C LYS A 574 -27.77 -30.71 13.53
N LYS A 575 -28.69 -31.18 12.71
CA LYS A 575 -29.29 -30.42 11.61
C LYS A 575 -30.41 -29.53 12.15
N THR A 576 -30.34 -28.22 11.87
CA THR A 576 -31.37 -27.25 12.24
C THR A 576 -31.74 -26.46 10.98
N ASN A 577 -33.04 -26.37 10.68
CA ASN A 577 -33.53 -25.66 9.47
C ASN A 577 -32.82 -26.05 8.16
N ASN A 578 -32.61 -27.33 7.93
CA ASN A 578 -31.88 -27.89 6.76
C ASN A 578 -30.41 -27.44 6.66
N LYS A 579 -29.79 -26.98 7.75
CA LYS A 579 -28.38 -26.59 7.80
C LYS A 579 -27.69 -27.32 8.94
N TYR A 580 -26.40 -27.64 8.76
CA TYR A 580 -25.54 -28.07 9.83
C TYR A 580 -24.81 -26.84 10.38
N GLU A 581 -25.09 -26.51 11.65
CA GLU A 581 -24.41 -25.40 12.34
C GLU A 581 -23.58 -25.94 13.48
N PHE A 582 -22.32 -25.51 13.57
CA PHE A 582 -21.44 -25.87 14.64
C PHE A 582 -20.40 -24.78 14.90
N THR A 583 -20.02 -24.65 16.14
CA THR A 583 -18.95 -23.73 16.54
C THR A 583 -17.68 -24.53 16.75
N LEU A 584 -16.57 -24.07 16.18
CA LEU A 584 -15.25 -24.66 16.35
C LEU A 584 -14.40 -23.75 17.24
N ASP A 585 -13.91 -24.30 18.32
CA ASP A 585 -12.91 -23.71 19.22
C ASP A 585 -11.52 -24.32 19.02
N LYS A 586 -11.44 -25.39 18.25
CA LYS A 586 -10.22 -26.10 17.82
C LYS A 586 -10.47 -26.92 16.56
N GLU A 587 -9.43 -27.43 15.97
CA GLU A 587 -9.51 -28.33 14.81
C GLU A 587 -10.43 -29.52 15.10
N LYS A 588 -11.34 -29.80 14.16
CA LYS A 588 -12.30 -30.89 14.24
C LYS A 588 -12.51 -31.53 12.88
N THR A 589 -12.37 -32.82 12.81
CA THR A 589 -12.68 -33.61 11.62
C THR A 589 -14.11 -34.16 11.70
N ILE A 590 -14.88 -33.96 10.64
CA ILE A 590 -16.26 -34.46 10.52
C ILE A 590 -16.30 -35.35 9.29
N ASN A 591 -16.58 -36.62 9.45
CA ASN A 591 -16.70 -37.57 8.36
C ASN A 591 -18.16 -37.63 7.88
N ILE A 592 -18.36 -37.37 6.59
CA ILE A 592 -19.68 -37.45 5.92
C ILE A 592 -19.59 -38.63 4.94
N PRO A 593 -20.13 -39.82 5.28
CA PRO A 593 -20.11 -40.96 4.39
C PRO A 593 -21.09 -40.73 3.24
N LEU A 594 -20.59 -40.88 2.02
CA LEU A 594 -21.41 -40.82 0.80
C LEU A 594 -22.01 -42.20 0.51
N GLU A 595 -23.28 -42.25 0.10
CA GLU A 595 -23.99 -43.50 -0.18
C GLU A 595 -23.67 -44.12 -1.55
N ASN A 596 -23.18 -43.28 -2.48
CA ASN A 596 -22.87 -43.70 -3.85
C ASN A 596 -21.43 -43.41 -4.23
N ASN A 597 -20.93 -44.09 -5.24
CA ASN A 597 -19.64 -43.79 -5.84
C ASN A 597 -19.78 -42.57 -6.77
N TYR A 598 -19.00 -41.55 -6.55
CA TYR A 598 -18.95 -40.30 -7.33
C TYR A 598 -17.64 -40.15 -8.10
N ASP A 599 -16.96 -41.26 -8.44
CA ASP A 599 -15.75 -41.22 -9.27
C ASP A 599 -16.02 -40.47 -10.58
N ASN A 600 -15.04 -39.67 -10.99
CA ASN A 600 -15.13 -38.79 -12.18
C ASN A 600 -16.24 -37.73 -12.10
N LYS A 601 -16.67 -37.32 -10.92
CA LYS A 601 -17.63 -36.23 -10.69
C LYS A 601 -16.96 -35.10 -9.92
N ILE A 602 -17.40 -33.87 -10.17
CA ILE A 602 -17.04 -32.71 -9.36
C ILE A 602 -18.11 -32.60 -8.27
N ILE A 603 -17.67 -32.57 -7.02
CA ILE A 603 -18.52 -32.36 -5.86
C ILE A 603 -18.47 -30.87 -5.52
N LEU A 604 -19.64 -30.24 -5.46
CA LEU A 604 -19.79 -28.84 -5.06
C LEU A 604 -20.29 -28.79 -3.63
N ILE A 605 -19.56 -28.13 -2.76
CA ILE A 605 -19.93 -27.92 -1.35
C ILE A 605 -20.25 -26.45 -1.16
N ASN A 606 -21.44 -26.16 -0.62
CA ASN A 606 -21.82 -24.81 -0.24
C ASN A 606 -21.79 -24.70 1.28
N PHE A 607 -20.96 -23.81 1.79
CA PHE A 607 -20.84 -23.54 3.23
C PHE A 607 -20.70 -22.05 3.50
N ASN A 608 -21.08 -21.65 4.68
CA ASN A 608 -20.90 -20.28 5.19
C ASN A 608 -20.09 -20.33 6.48
N MET A 609 -19.04 -19.52 6.57
CA MET A 609 -18.22 -19.41 7.76
C MET A 609 -18.39 -18.02 8.36
N GLU A 610 -18.77 -17.97 9.64
CA GLU A 610 -18.83 -16.75 10.43
C GLU A 610 -17.72 -16.79 11.49
N TYR A 611 -16.95 -15.74 11.57
CA TYR A 611 -15.86 -15.62 12.54
C TYR A 611 -16.33 -14.76 13.71
N SER A 612 -15.98 -15.15 14.93
CA SER A 612 -16.17 -14.25 16.07
C SER A 612 -15.22 -13.05 15.97
N GLU A 613 -15.62 -11.91 16.51
CA GLU A 613 -14.80 -10.67 16.52
C GLU A 613 -13.40 -10.87 17.16
N LYS A 614 -13.24 -11.90 17.98
CA LYS A 614 -11.99 -12.25 18.66
C LYS A 614 -11.07 -13.17 17.84
N CYS A 615 -11.57 -13.78 16.77
CA CYS A 615 -10.76 -14.62 15.89
C CYS A 615 -10.06 -13.75 14.86
N SER A 616 -8.73 -13.71 14.88
CA SER A 616 -8.00 -13.32 13.68
C SER A 616 -8.33 -14.33 12.59
N VAL A 617 -8.50 -13.86 11.34
CA VAL A 617 -8.64 -14.74 10.17
C VAL A 617 -7.36 -15.55 10.08
N GLY A 618 -7.36 -16.70 10.74
CA GLY A 618 -6.31 -17.71 10.64
C GLY A 618 -6.58 -18.63 9.46
N ASP A 619 -5.75 -19.61 9.28
CA ASP A 619 -5.85 -20.63 8.24
C ASP A 619 -7.06 -21.55 8.52
N THR A 620 -8.26 -21.08 8.18
CA THR A 620 -9.47 -21.91 8.22
C THR A 620 -9.65 -22.54 6.85
N TYR A 621 -9.66 -23.86 6.80
CA TYR A 621 -9.82 -24.60 5.56
C TYR A 621 -10.77 -25.77 5.76
N ILE A 622 -11.33 -26.24 4.67
CA ILE A 622 -12.04 -27.52 4.59
C ILE A 622 -11.12 -28.48 3.85
N GLU A 623 -10.84 -29.62 4.47
CA GLU A 623 -10.09 -30.70 3.85
C GLU A 623 -11.02 -31.84 3.50
N ILE A 624 -10.94 -32.33 2.27
CA ILE A 624 -11.73 -33.48 1.79
C ILE A 624 -10.75 -34.58 1.40
N ASN A 625 -10.79 -35.71 2.10
CA ASN A 625 -9.89 -36.85 1.87
C ASN A 625 -8.42 -36.49 1.87
N GLY A 626 -7.99 -35.58 2.77
CA GLY A 626 -6.62 -35.13 2.86
C GLY A 626 -6.22 -34.06 1.83
N ILE A 627 -7.15 -33.51 1.08
CA ILE A 627 -6.94 -32.42 0.11
C ILE A 627 -7.61 -31.16 0.66
N LYS A 628 -6.81 -30.10 0.89
CA LYS A 628 -7.27 -28.78 1.35
C LYS A 628 -7.96 -28.05 0.24
#